data_94967ccbe2a54f5c2e3f9479647220ce
#
_entry.id   94967ccbe2a54f5c2e3f9479647220ce
#
_cell.length_a   1.000
_cell.length_b   1.000
_cell.length_c   1.000
_cell.angle_alpha   90.00
_cell.angle_beta   90.00
_cell.angle_gamma   90.00
#
_symmetry.space_group_name_H-M   'P 1'
#
loop_
_entity.id
_entity.type
_entity.pdbx_description
1 polymer ?
#
loop_
_entity_poly.entity_id
_entity_poly.type
_entity_poly.pdbx_seq_one_letter_code
_entity_poly.pdbx_strand_id
1 'polypeptide(L)'
;MTPTACERFLAGVHVGVLSVAGTAPGQAPLTVPIWYAYRPGGLVTVLTGRTSVKARRIRTAGRFTLCAQQEDPPCRYVSVSGPVVAIEDRVDPDERAALAHRYLPPATAAAYLLATAEQLTADVTVRMRPERWLSADFAAVTEQIAALEQSAAPEQSAAPERSAAPGRPPLEQPPSGRG
;
A
#
# COMPACT_ATOMS: atom_id res chain seq x y z
N MET A 1 -13.56 -8.65 -8.53
CA MET A 1 -13.13 -7.71 -9.61
C MET A 1 -13.08 -8.45 -10.94
N THR A 2 -13.24 -7.79 -12.09
CA THR A 2 -13.01 -8.39 -13.43
C THR A 2 -11.52 -8.62 -13.68
N PRO A 3 -11.11 -9.52 -14.60
CA PRO A 3 -9.69 -9.72 -14.92
C PRO A 3 -8.96 -8.41 -15.27
N THR A 4 -9.55 -7.58 -16.12
CA THR A 4 -8.99 -6.27 -16.49
C THR A 4 -8.88 -5.31 -15.29
N ALA A 5 -9.82 -5.37 -14.33
CA ALA A 5 -9.76 -4.57 -13.13
C ALA A 5 -8.64 -5.06 -12.19
N CYS A 6 -8.44 -6.37 -12.08
CA CYS A 6 -7.32 -6.94 -11.32
C CYS A 6 -5.97 -6.52 -11.89
N GLU A 7 -5.78 -6.61 -13.21
CA GLU A 7 -4.54 -6.18 -13.86
C GLU A 7 -4.28 -4.68 -13.66
N ARG A 8 -5.32 -3.85 -13.81
CA ARG A 8 -5.21 -2.40 -13.59
C ARG A 8 -4.86 -2.06 -12.15
N PHE A 9 -5.47 -2.76 -11.18
CA PHE A 9 -5.17 -2.60 -9.77
C PHE A 9 -3.71 -2.98 -9.48
N LEU A 10 -3.26 -4.15 -9.95
CA LEU A 10 -1.89 -4.61 -9.75
C LEU A 10 -0.86 -3.68 -10.42
N ALA A 11 -1.21 -3.02 -11.52
CA ALA A 11 -0.38 -2.02 -12.17
C ALA A 11 -0.30 -0.69 -11.39
N GLY A 12 -1.19 -0.45 -10.42
CA GLY A 12 -1.13 0.68 -9.51
C GLY A 12 0.08 0.63 -8.56
N VAL A 13 0.35 1.73 -7.87
CA VAL A 13 1.46 1.80 -6.91
C VAL A 13 1.00 1.25 -5.57
N HIS A 14 1.39 0.02 -5.27
CA HIS A 14 1.13 -0.67 -4.01
C HIS A 14 2.40 -1.37 -3.57
N VAL A 15 2.72 -1.38 -2.28
CA VAL A 15 3.73 -2.30 -1.76
C VAL A 15 3.16 -3.71 -1.82
N GLY A 16 3.84 -4.60 -2.54
CA GLY A 16 3.41 -5.99 -2.63
C GLY A 16 3.85 -6.80 -1.42
N VAL A 17 3.12 -7.86 -1.12
CA VAL A 17 3.52 -8.91 -0.18
C VAL A 17 3.83 -10.16 -0.99
N LEU A 18 5.11 -10.52 -1.09
CA LEU A 18 5.57 -11.73 -1.76
C LEU A 18 5.50 -12.91 -0.80
N SER A 19 4.88 -14.01 -1.24
CA SER A 19 4.85 -15.27 -0.51
C SER A 19 5.43 -16.40 -1.38
N VAL A 20 6.35 -17.18 -0.80
CA VAL A 20 6.99 -18.32 -1.44
C VAL A 20 7.02 -19.51 -0.48
N ALA A 21 6.78 -20.70 -1.00
CA ALA A 21 6.70 -21.93 -0.22
C ALA A 21 7.95 -22.15 0.65
N GLY A 22 7.75 -22.83 1.78
CA GLY A 22 8.85 -23.39 2.57
C GLY A 22 9.62 -24.44 1.75
N THR A 23 10.88 -24.68 2.12
CA THR A 23 11.75 -25.65 1.46
C THR A 23 11.75 -27.04 2.12
N ALA A 24 11.14 -27.15 3.29
CA ALA A 24 11.02 -28.39 4.03
C ALA A 24 9.54 -28.69 4.36
N PRO A 25 9.15 -29.98 4.55
CA PRO A 25 7.83 -30.34 5.02
C PRO A 25 7.47 -29.62 6.33
N GLY A 26 6.27 -29.07 6.42
CA GLY A 26 5.80 -28.33 7.61
C GLY A 26 6.37 -26.91 7.77
N GLN A 27 7.31 -26.49 6.94
CA GLN A 27 7.84 -25.14 6.99
C GLN A 27 6.83 -24.14 6.44
N ALA A 28 6.50 -23.10 7.21
CA ALA A 28 5.65 -22.01 6.78
C ALA A 28 6.21 -21.28 5.54
N PRO A 29 5.36 -20.74 4.67
CA PRO A 29 5.81 -19.87 3.58
C PRO A 29 6.60 -18.67 4.10
N LEU A 30 7.63 -18.27 3.38
CA LEU A 30 8.25 -16.97 3.57
C LEU A 30 7.30 -15.90 3.01
N THR A 31 6.94 -14.93 3.82
CA THR A 31 6.05 -13.84 3.41
C THR A 31 6.70 -12.52 3.81
N VAL A 32 6.96 -11.65 2.84
CA VAL A 32 7.70 -10.38 3.05
C VAL A 32 7.18 -9.28 2.13
N PRO A 33 7.18 -8.01 2.59
CA PRO A 33 6.90 -6.87 1.71
C PRO A 33 7.98 -6.74 0.64
N ILE A 34 7.57 -6.26 -0.54
CA ILE A 34 8.47 -6.07 -1.68
C ILE A 34 7.95 -4.98 -2.62
N TRP A 35 8.84 -4.24 -3.19
CA TRP A 35 8.55 -3.41 -4.36
C TRP A 35 8.51 -4.28 -5.62
N TYR A 36 7.58 -3.98 -6.49
CA TYR A 36 7.41 -4.70 -7.73
C TYR A 36 7.03 -3.76 -8.88
N ALA A 37 7.27 -4.22 -10.08
CA ALA A 37 6.75 -3.61 -11.30
C ALA A 37 5.80 -4.60 -12.00
N TYR A 38 4.71 -4.07 -12.55
CA TYR A 38 3.78 -4.82 -13.37
C TYR A 38 3.12 -3.88 -14.40
N ARG A 39 2.92 -4.39 -15.60
CA ARG A 39 2.08 -3.77 -16.63
C ARG A 39 1.02 -4.78 -17.06
N PRO A 40 -0.23 -4.37 -17.36
CA PRO A 40 -1.27 -5.28 -17.82
C PRO A 40 -0.80 -6.18 -18.97
N GLY A 41 -1.09 -7.47 -18.88
CA GLY A 41 -0.63 -8.49 -19.81
C GLY A 41 0.86 -8.86 -19.71
N GLY A 42 1.63 -8.22 -18.83
CA GLY A 42 3.07 -8.44 -18.68
C GLY A 42 3.45 -9.38 -17.53
N LEU A 43 4.72 -9.36 -17.20
CA LEU A 43 5.30 -10.13 -16.09
C LEU A 43 5.34 -9.27 -14.81
N VAL A 44 5.14 -9.92 -13.67
CA VAL A 44 5.49 -9.33 -12.37
C VAL A 44 7.00 -9.39 -12.22
N THR A 45 7.62 -8.23 -12.03
CA THR A 45 9.06 -8.09 -11.86
C THR A 45 9.38 -7.65 -10.43
N VAL A 46 10.30 -8.33 -9.78
CA VAL A 46 10.83 -7.97 -8.46
C VAL A 46 12.35 -8.02 -8.46
N LEU A 47 12.96 -7.10 -7.71
CA LEU A 47 14.39 -7.06 -7.49
C LEU A 47 14.71 -7.56 -6.07
N THR A 48 15.77 -8.37 -5.94
CA THR A 48 16.16 -8.91 -4.63
C THR A 48 17.60 -9.34 -4.61
N GLY A 49 18.22 -9.26 -3.43
CA GLY A 49 19.60 -9.76 -3.26
C GLY A 49 19.73 -11.21 -3.71
N ARG A 50 20.73 -11.49 -4.53
CA ARG A 50 21.04 -12.81 -5.14
C ARG A 50 21.14 -13.92 -4.10
N THR A 51 21.73 -13.63 -2.94
CA THR A 51 21.96 -14.58 -1.85
C THR A 51 20.90 -14.52 -0.76
N SER A 52 19.85 -13.67 -0.92
CA SER A 52 18.77 -13.53 0.06
C SER A 52 18.00 -14.84 0.26
N VAL A 53 17.39 -15.02 1.43
CA VAL A 53 16.51 -16.16 1.71
C VAL A 53 15.38 -16.22 0.67
N LYS A 54 14.84 -15.07 0.31
CA LYS A 54 13.80 -14.91 -0.70
C LYS A 54 14.23 -15.45 -2.06
N ALA A 55 15.39 -15.03 -2.57
CA ALA A 55 15.91 -15.49 -3.86
C ALA A 55 16.17 -17.02 -3.87
N ARG A 56 16.72 -17.57 -2.77
CA ARG A 56 16.93 -19.01 -2.66
C ARG A 56 15.64 -19.80 -2.72
N ARG A 57 14.62 -19.36 -1.94
CA ARG A 57 13.30 -20.03 -1.93
C ARG A 57 12.59 -19.92 -3.27
N ILE A 58 12.65 -18.77 -3.93
CA ILE A 58 12.10 -18.58 -5.28
C ILE A 58 12.73 -19.56 -6.27
N ARG A 59 14.07 -19.71 -6.27
CA ARG A 59 14.75 -20.67 -7.14
C ARG A 59 14.33 -22.11 -6.89
N THR A 60 14.17 -22.51 -5.62
CA THR A 60 13.74 -23.86 -5.25
C THR A 60 12.28 -24.11 -5.62
N ALA A 61 11.39 -23.17 -5.33
CA ALA A 61 9.96 -23.34 -5.57
C ALA A 61 9.55 -23.13 -7.04
N GLY A 62 10.35 -22.41 -7.83
CA GLY A 62 10.07 -22.07 -9.22
C GLY A 62 8.82 -21.20 -9.41
N ARG A 63 8.19 -20.72 -8.32
CA ARG A 63 6.97 -19.92 -8.34
C ARG A 63 6.82 -19.13 -7.04
N PHE A 64 6.01 -18.07 -7.10
CA PHE A 64 5.60 -17.31 -5.91
C PHE A 64 4.21 -16.69 -6.09
N THR A 65 3.69 -16.16 -5.01
CA THR A 65 2.48 -15.34 -4.98
C THR A 65 2.85 -13.92 -4.61
N LEU A 66 2.22 -12.95 -5.27
CA LEU A 66 2.28 -11.53 -4.91
C LEU A 66 0.87 -11.07 -4.57
N CYS A 67 0.69 -10.48 -3.39
CA CYS A 67 -0.54 -9.80 -2.99
C CYS A 67 -0.27 -8.30 -2.92
N ALA A 68 -1.09 -7.52 -3.60
CA ALA A 68 -1.13 -6.06 -3.48
C ALA A 68 -2.46 -5.66 -2.86
N GLN A 69 -2.45 -4.68 -1.95
CA GLN A 69 -3.65 -4.22 -1.26
C GLN A 69 -3.70 -2.69 -1.21
N GLN A 70 -4.91 -2.18 -1.08
CA GLN A 70 -5.22 -0.80 -0.75
C GLN A 70 -5.80 -0.80 0.66
N GLU A 71 -5.14 -0.08 1.59
CA GLU A 71 -5.55 -0.01 3.01
C GLU A 71 -6.63 1.04 3.23
N ASP A 72 -6.53 2.17 2.52
CA ASP A 72 -7.55 3.22 2.58
C ASP A 72 -8.86 2.76 1.92
N PRO A 73 -10.01 3.04 2.54
CA PRO A 73 -11.31 2.71 1.98
C PRO A 73 -11.55 3.34 0.58
N PRO A 74 -12.19 2.61 -0.31
CA PRO A 74 -12.67 1.23 -0.17
C PRO A 74 -11.51 0.22 -0.19
N CYS A 75 -11.46 -0.67 0.82
CA CYS A 75 -10.45 -1.71 0.88
C CYS A 75 -10.55 -2.64 -0.34
N ARG A 76 -9.41 -2.94 -0.95
CA ARG A 76 -9.28 -3.82 -2.12
C ARG A 76 -8.00 -4.60 -2.04
N TYR A 77 -7.99 -5.81 -2.59
CA TYR A 77 -6.74 -6.51 -2.83
C TYR A 77 -6.79 -7.34 -4.12
N VAL A 78 -5.61 -7.57 -4.64
CA VAL A 78 -5.36 -8.53 -5.72
C VAL A 78 -4.18 -9.40 -5.32
N SER A 79 -4.39 -10.70 -5.36
CA SER A 79 -3.35 -11.71 -5.19
C SER A 79 -3.16 -12.45 -6.50
N VAL A 80 -1.93 -12.56 -6.97
CA VAL A 80 -1.57 -13.23 -8.21
C VAL A 80 -0.45 -14.23 -7.96
N SER A 81 -0.58 -15.43 -8.52
CA SER A 81 0.47 -16.44 -8.43
C SER A 81 0.81 -17.01 -9.81
N GLY A 82 2.05 -17.45 -9.97
CA GLY A 82 2.51 -18.04 -11.21
C GLY A 82 3.95 -18.55 -11.15
N PRO A 83 4.41 -19.18 -12.23
CA PRO A 83 5.78 -19.65 -12.37
C PRO A 83 6.75 -18.50 -12.57
N VAL A 84 7.94 -18.64 -12.05
CA VAL A 84 9.09 -17.81 -12.39
C VAL A 84 9.58 -18.24 -13.77
N VAL A 85 9.58 -17.29 -14.70
CA VAL A 85 9.97 -17.52 -16.10
C VAL A 85 11.37 -17.05 -16.39
N ALA A 86 11.93 -16.15 -15.55
CA ALA A 86 13.31 -15.71 -15.64
C ALA A 86 13.86 -15.30 -14.27
N ILE A 87 15.13 -15.58 -14.05
CA ILE A 87 15.96 -15.01 -13.00
C ILE A 87 17.25 -14.52 -13.67
N GLU A 88 17.36 -13.20 -13.77
CA GLU A 88 18.50 -12.55 -14.43
C GLU A 88 19.51 -12.14 -13.37
N ASP A 89 20.76 -12.59 -13.52
CA ASP A 89 21.83 -12.33 -12.56
C ASP A 89 22.40 -10.90 -12.62
N ARG A 90 21.84 -10.07 -13.49
CA ARG A 90 22.14 -8.64 -13.59
C ARG A 90 20.84 -7.86 -13.52
N VAL A 91 20.86 -6.81 -12.72
CA VAL A 91 19.75 -5.85 -12.69
C VAL A 91 20.07 -4.75 -13.69
N ASP A 92 19.12 -4.46 -14.57
CA ASP A 92 19.21 -3.31 -15.46
C ASP A 92 19.11 -2.02 -14.61
N PRO A 93 20.09 -1.09 -14.71
CA PRO A 93 20.07 0.17 -14.00
C PRO A 93 18.78 0.99 -14.24
N ASP A 94 18.26 0.98 -15.47
CA ASP A 94 17.06 1.72 -15.83
C ASP A 94 15.81 1.08 -15.19
N GLU A 95 15.69 -0.25 -15.17
CA GLU A 95 14.62 -0.95 -14.44
C GLU A 95 14.67 -0.67 -12.93
N ARG A 96 15.88 -0.65 -12.36
CA ARG A 96 16.07 -0.32 -10.95
C ARG A 96 15.66 1.12 -10.65
N ALA A 97 16.09 2.05 -11.50
CA ALA A 97 15.72 3.46 -11.37
C ALA A 97 14.20 3.64 -11.51
N ALA A 98 13.58 3.02 -12.51
CA ALA A 98 12.13 3.05 -12.71
C ALA A 98 11.38 2.49 -11.49
N LEU A 99 11.88 1.40 -10.89
CA LEU A 99 11.28 0.83 -9.68
C LEU A 99 11.42 1.78 -8.48
N ALA A 100 12.55 2.43 -8.28
CA ALA A 100 12.75 3.40 -7.21
C ALA A 100 11.81 4.62 -7.38
N HIS A 101 11.72 5.18 -8.58
CA HIS A 101 10.84 6.30 -8.88
C HIS A 101 9.35 5.96 -8.81
N ARG A 102 9.01 4.68 -8.93
CA ARG A 102 7.63 4.23 -8.73
C ARG A 102 7.15 4.39 -7.30
N TYR A 103 8.03 4.22 -6.31
CA TYR A 103 7.69 4.19 -4.88
C TYR A 103 8.17 5.40 -4.10
N LEU A 104 9.12 6.15 -4.62
CA LEU A 104 9.75 7.26 -3.92
C LEU A 104 9.61 8.57 -4.70
N PRO A 105 9.48 9.71 -4.01
CA PRO A 105 9.62 11.02 -4.63
C PRO A 105 10.96 11.16 -5.37
N PRO A 106 11.06 11.98 -6.43
CA PRO A 106 12.24 12.03 -7.30
C PRO A 106 13.57 12.26 -6.56
N ALA A 107 13.62 13.21 -5.61
CA ALA A 107 14.83 13.49 -4.85
C ALA A 107 15.23 12.31 -3.93
N THR A 108 14.24 11.67 -3.30
CA THR A 108 14.47 10.49 -2.44
C THR A 108 14.89 9.29 -3.26
N ALA A 109 14.32 9.09 -4.45
CA ALA A 109 14.71 8.01 -5.37
C ALA A 109 16.16 8.18 -5.82
N ALA A 110 16.58 9.39 -6.20
CA ALA A 110 17.98 9.67 -6.56
C ALA A 110 18.96 9.37 -5.41
N ALA A 111 18.63 9.84 -4.19
CA ALA A 111 19.44 9.57 -3.00
C ALA A 111 19.50 8.06 -2.67
N TYR A 112 18.35 7.36 -2.77
CA TYR A 112 18.28 5.90 -2.58
C TYR A 112 19.17 5.16 -3.57
N LEU A 113 19.12 5.50 -4.86
CA LEU A 113 19.91 4.86 -5.91
C LEU A 113 21.43 5.06 -5.69
N LEU A 114 21.84 6.24 -5.26
CA LEU A 114 23.22 6.53 -4.90
C LEU A 114 23.65 5.74 -3.64
N ALA A 115 22.88 5.78 -2.58
CA ALA A 115 23.21 5.11 -1.32
C ALA A 115 23.26 3.58 -1.44
N THR A 116 22.59 3.01 -2.46
CA THR A 116 22.48 1.56 -2.67
C THR A 116 23.15 1.11 -3.98
N ALA A 117 24.07 1.91 -4.54
CA ALA A 117 24.72 1.62 -5.84
C ALA A 117 25.44 0.25 -5.86
N GLU A 118 26.10 -0.13 -4.76
CA GLU A 118 26.78 -1.41 -4.64
C GLU A 118 25.82 -2.62 -4.73
N GLN A 119 24.55 -2.46 -4.34
CA GLN A 119 23.55 -3.51 -4.41
C GLN A 119 23.20 -3.88 -5.85
N LEU A 120 23.44 -2.99 -6.82
CA LEU A 120 23.16 -3.25 -8.24
C LEU A 120 23.83 -4.53 -8.74
N THR A 121 25.05 -4.81 -8.27
CA THR A 121 25.81 -6.02 -8.64
C THR A 121 25.45 -7.23 -7.79
N ALA A 122 24.86 -7.03 -6.62
CA ALA A 122 24.48 -8.08 -5.67
C ALA A 122 23.03 -8.55 -5.86
N ASP A 123 22.22 -7.80 -6.60
CA ASP A 123 20.81 -8.09 -6.82
C ASP A 123 20.58 -8.94 -8.08
N VAL A 124 19.40 -9.54 -8.15
CA VAL A 124 18.87 -10.27 -9.31
C VAL A 124 17.48 -9.74 -9.64
N THR A 125 17.14 -9.77 -10.92
CA THR A 125 15.78 -9.53 -11.40
C THR A 125 15.05 -10.85 -11.51
N VAL A 126 13.88 -10.96 -10.88
CA VAL A 126 13.00 -12.14 -10.95
C VAL A 126 11.73 -11.76 -11.67
N ARG A 127 11.35 -12.55 -12.69
CA ARG A 127 10.13 -12.34 -13.48
C ARG A 127 9.17 -13.51 -13.33
N MET A 128 7.94 -13.23 -12.93
CA MET A 128 6.87 -14.21 -12.76
C MET A 128 5.76 -13.95 -13.78
N ARG A 129 5.29 -15.00 -14.44
CA ARG A 129 4.12 -14.93 -15.31
C ARG A 129 2.86 -15.12 -14.47
N PRO A 130 1.93 -14.12 -14.45
CA PRO A 130 0.63 -14.26 -13.79
C PRO A 130 -0.19 -15.42 -14.37
N GLU A 131 -0.69 -16.33 -13.53
CA GLU A 131 -1.54 -17.43 -13.95
C GLU A 131 -2.84 -17.52 -13.15
N ARG A 132 -2.78 -17.35 -11.83
CA ARG A 132 -3.96 -17.49 -10.96
C ARG A 132 -4.18 -16.18 -10.22
N TRP A 133 -5.38 -15.67 -10.30
CA TRP A 133 -5.81 -14.41 -9.74
C TRP A 133 -6.88 -14.64 -8.68
N LEU A 134 -6.74 -13.99 -7.54
CA LEU A 134 -7.73 -13.85 -6.48
C LEU A 134 -7.87 -12.38 -6.14
N SER A 135 -9.09 -11.90 -5.98
CA SER A 135 -9.32 -10.50 -5.64
C SER A 135 -10.56 -10.31 -4.81
N ALA A 136 -10.59 -9.28 -3.98
CA ALA A 136 -11.80 -8.76 -3.37
C ALA A 136 -11.86 -7.23 -3.55
N ASP A 137 -13.08 -6.72 -3.58
CA ASP A 137 -13.41 -5.30 -3.62
C ASP A 137 -14.54 -5.07 -2.62
N PHE A 138 -14.27 -4.29 -1.59
CA PHE A 138 -15.22 -4.01 -0.52
C PHE A 138 -15.91 -2.63 -0.68
N ALA A 139 -15.90 -2.04 -1.89
CA ALA A 139 -16.50 -0.73 -2.13
C ALA A 139 -17.98 -0.69 -1.73
N ALA A 140 -18.76 -1.71 -2.10
CA ALA A 140 -20.17 -1.78 -1.75
C ALA A 140 -20.42 -1.82 -0.21
N VAL A 141 -19.56 -2.53 0.52
CA VAL A 141 -19.61 -2.58 1.99
C VAL A 141 -19.27 -1.20 2.59
N THR A 142 -18.25 -0.54 2.04
CA THR A 142 -17.86 0.81 2.48
C THR A 142 -19.00 1.82 2.26
N GLU A 143 -19.68 1.76 1.11
CA GLU A 143 -20.84 2.60 0.82
C GLU A 143 -21.99 2.34 1.78
N GLN A 144 -22.28 1.07 2.11
CA GLN A 144 -23.30 0.70 3.10
C GLN A 144 -22.97 1.24 4.49
N ILE A 145 -21.73 1.15 4.93
CA ILE A 145 -21.27 1.69 6.22
C ILE A 145 -21.47 3.20 6.24
N ALA A 146 -21.04 3.93 5.21
CA ALA A 146 -21.21 5.36 5.12
C ALA A 146 -22.68 5.81 5.15
N ALA A 147 -23.58 5.05 4.49
CA ALA A 147 -25.01 5.30 4.53
C ALA A 147 -25.61 5.10 5.94
N LEU A 148 -25.18 4.07 6.65
CA LEU A 148 -25.60 3.81 8.03
C LEU A 148 -25.11 4.90 9.00
N GLU A 149 -23.87 5.36 8.86
CA GLU A 149 -23.31 6.44 9.67
C GLU A 149 -24.09 7.75 9.45
N GLN A 150 -24.44 8.08 8.21
CA GLN A 150 -25.26 9.26 7.89
C GLN A 150 -26.67 9.16 8.48
N SER A 151 -27.28 7.98 8.49
CA SER A 151 -28.58 7.75 9.07
C SER A 151 -28.58 7.75 10.60
N ALA A 152 -27.47 7.42 11.22
CA ALA A 152 -27.29 7.39 12.67
C ALA A 152 -26.83 8.73 13.27
N ALA A 153 -26.43 9.71 12.44
CA ALA A 153 -26.06 11.03 12.91
C ALA A 153 -27.31 11.70 13.52
N PRO A 154 -27.33 12.11 14.82
CA PRO A 154 -28.48 12.78 15.41
C PRO A 154 -28.71 14.09 14.66
N GLU A 155 -29.96 14.36 14.27
CA GLU A 155 -30.36 15.70 13.84
C GLU A 155 -29.85 16.70 14.88
N GLN A 156 -28.91 17.56 14.46
CA GLN A 156 -28.48 18.66 15.30
C GLN A 156 -29.73 19.50 15.54
N SER A 157 -30.41 19.22 16.66
CA SER A 157 -31.53 20.02 17.17
C SER A 157 -31.06 21.47 17.16
N ALA A 158 -31.70 22.28 16.35
CA ALA A 158 -31.54 23.72 16.37
C ALA A 158 -31.69 24.17 17.83
N ALA A 159 -30.59 24.65 18.40
CA ALA A 159 -30.66 25.23 19.74
C ALA A 159 -31.67 26.38 19.71
N PRO A 160 -32.65 26.42 20.63
CA PRO A 160 -33.56 27.55 20.67
C PRO A 160 -32.75 28.82 20.96
N GLU A 161 -32.95 29.84 20.15
CA GLU A 161 -32.42 31.19 20.37
C GLU A 161 -32.77 31.60 21.79
N ARG A 162 -31.74 31.77 22.63
CA ARG A 162 -31.93 32.37 23.95
C ARG A 162 -32.35 33.81 23.71
N SER A 163 -33.64 34.08 23.93
CA SER A 163 -34.22 35.41 24.08
C SER A 163 -33.34 36.23 25.03
N ALA A 164 -32.89 37.37 24.56
CA ALA A 164 -32.14 38.34 25.35
C ALA A 164 -32.96 38.82 26.54
N ALA A 165 -32.49 38.55 27.75
CA ALA A 165 -33.04 39.14 28.96
C ALA A 165 -32.71 40.63 29.03
N PRO A 166 -33.63 41.52 29.50
CA PRO A 166 -33.38 42.96 29.56
C PRO A 166 -32.30 43.32 30.60
N GLY A 167 -31.55 44.36 30.26
CA GLY A 167 -30.35 44.83 30.94
C GLY A 167 -30.51 45.09 32.42
N ARG A 168 -29.48 44.75 33.15
CA ARG A 168 -29.25 45.11 34.56
C ARG A 168 -28.60 46.50 34.60
N PRO A 169 -29.04 47.45 35.46
CA PRO A 169 -28.44 48.77 35.55
C PRO A 169 -27.02 48.71 36.15
N PRO A 170 -26.21 49.72 35.89
CA PRO A 170 -24.82 49.74 36.35
C PRO A 170 -24.72 49.98 37.87
N LEU A 171 -23.82 49.21 38.52
CA LEU A 171 -23.46 49.38 39.94
C LEU A 171 -22.53 50.56 40.07
N GLU A 172 -22.90 51.52 40.90
CA GLU A 172 -22.06 52.67 41.34
C GLU A 172 -20.78 52.20 42.03
N GLN A 173 -19.69 52.82 41.67
CA GLN A 173 -18.42 52.66 42.34
C GLN A 173 -18.36 53.49 43.63
N PRO A 174 -17.84 52.95 44.76
CA PRO A 174 -17.58 53.76 45.94
C PRO A 174 -16.29 54.60 45.77
N PRO A 175 -16.20 55.75 46.45
CA PRO A 175 -15.12 56.70 46.28
C PRO A 175 -13.80 56.24 46.90
N SER A 176 -12.71 56.53 46.22
CA SER A 176 -11.34 56.30 46.65
C SER A 176 -11.01 57.15 47.89
N GLY A 177 -10.79 56.48 49.02
CA GLY A 177 -10.20 57.11 50.21
C GLY A 177 -8.67 57.07 50.14
N ARG A 178 -8.10 58.24 50.27
CA ARG A 178 -6.65 58.41 50.50
C ARG A 178 -6.33 58.10 51.99
N GLY A 179 -5.18 57.51 52.23
CA GLY A 179 -4.54 57.35 53.51
C GLY A 179 -3.21 56.56 53.31
#